data_282970d60be5c54296ac1f230cc8de41
#
_entry.id   282970d60be5c54296ac1f230cc8de41
#
_cell.length_a   1.000
_cell.length_b   1.000
_cell.length_c   1.000
_cell.angle_alpha   90.00
_cell.angle_beta   90.00
_cell.angle_gamma   90.00
#
_symmetry.space_group_name_H-M   'P 1'
#
loop_
_entity.id
_entity.type
_entity.pdbx_description
1 polymer ?
#
loop_
_entity_poly.entity_id
_entity_poly.type
_entity_poly.pdbx_seq_one_letter_code
_entity_poly.pdbx_strand_id
1 'polypeptide(L)'
;DVIESRGLGDVYKRQDIVMPYFGQDIFYKSIESTSYLKYLWSKYKINKSYQSTKELIDKYDLDAFIGLTRGPAWKINYDGGDYVAIKNTIEFGNGGYAAHNGMPHITIPYFEINKFPVGISIIGDRWTDKVIIGYASAIEKSRYNLDTQ
;
A
#
# COMPACT_ATOMS: atom_id res chain seq x y z
N ASP A 1 26.40 12.43 0.60
CA ASP A 1 25.69 11.18 0.32
C ASP A 1 25.95 10.07 1.36
N VAL A 2 27.21 9.90 1.81
CA VAL A 2 27.53 8.91 2.86
C VAL A 2 27.05 9.34 4.25
N ILE A 3 26.88 10.64 4.48
CA ILE A 3 26.43 11.20 5.77
C ILE A 3 24.93 11.03 5.94
N GLU A 4 24.14 11.23 4.89
CA GLU A 4 22.69 11.00 4.93
C GLU A 4 22.34 9.52 5.12
N SER A 5 23.09 8.61 4.48
CA SER A 5 22.89 7.17 4.67
C SER A 5 23.25 6.69 6.09
N ARG A 6 24.19 7.36 6.76
CA ARG A 6 24.53 7.06 8.17
C ARG A 6 23.43 7.51 9.14
N GLY A 7 22.80 8.69 8.91
CA GLY A 7 21.71 9.17 9.75
C GLY A 7 20.48 8.26 9.73
N LEU A 8 20.05 7.82 8.56
CA LEU A 8 18.97 6.84 8.40
C LEU A 8 19.35 5.48 9.01
N GLY A 9 20.54 4.98 8.77
CA GLY A 9 21.01 3.72 9.33
C GLY A 9 21.00 3.70 10.87
N ASP A 10 21.35 4.81 11.52
CA ASP A 10 21.31 4.90 12.99
C ASP A 10 19.89 4.99 13.55
N VAL A 11 18.96 5.60 12.85
CA VAL A 11 17.53 5.59 13.20
C VAL A 11 17.00 4.16 13.14
N TYR A 12 17.27 3.43 12.08
CA TYR A 12 16.82 2.04 11.93
C TYR A 12 17.43 1.09 12.96
N LYS A 13 18.70 1.25 13.32
CA LYS A 13 19.37 0.44 14.36
C LYS A 13 18.80 0.63 15.76
N ARG A 14 18.19 1.78 16.03
CA ARG A 14 17.57 2.08 17.32
C ARG A 14 16.09 1.66 17.40
N GLN A 15 15.46 1.29 16.29
CA GLN A 15 14.06 0.93 16.28
C GLN A 15 13.73 -0.29 17.14
N ASP A 16 14.63 -1.28 17.20
CA ASP A 16 14.45 -2.46 18.05
C ASP A 16 14.34 -2.10 19.54
N ILE A 17 14.96 -0.99 19.96
CA ILE A 17 14.91 -0.48 21.34
C ILE A 17 13.69 0.40 21.57
N VAL A 18 13.38 1.28 20.60
CA VAL A 18 12.31 2.28 20.71
C VAL A 18 10.96 1.73 20.29
N MET A 19 10.95 0.77 19.37
CA MET A 19 9.76 0.12 18.81
C MET A 19 9.92 -1.40 18.80
N PRO A 20 9.93 -2.05 19.97
CA PRO A 20 10.25 -3.49 20.08
C PRO A 20 9.28 -4.41 19.34
N TYR A 21 8.10 -3.92 18.98
CA TYR A 21 7.09 -4.67 18.21
C TYR A 21 7.17 -4.44 16.70
N PHE A 22 8.09 -3.59 16.24
CA PHE A 22 8.30 -3.30 14.84
C PHE A 22 9.46 -4.16 14.31
N GLY A 23 9.14 -5.30 13.72
CA GLY A 23 10.15 -6.23 13.19
C GLY A 23 10.94 -5.65 12.02
N GLN A 24 12.26 -5.67 12.12
CA GLN A 24 13.20 -5.21 11.06
C GLN A 24 13.89 -6.35 10.31
N ASP A 25 13.56 -7.57 10.64
CA ASP A 25 14.18 -8.78 10.08
C ASP A 25 14.21 -8.79 8.56
N ILE A 26 13.19 -8.22 7.92
CA ILE A 26 13.09 -8.15 6.46
C ILE A 26 14.20 -7.27 5.88
N PHE A 27 14.53 -6.16 6.54
CA PHE A 27 15.60 -5.26 6.09
C PHE A 27 16.96 -5.90 6.23
N TYR A 28 17.25 -6.55 7.38
CA TYR A 28 18.48 -7.29 7.57
C TYR A 28 18.63 -8.43 6.54
N LYS A 29 17.60 -9.23 6.35
CA LYS A 29 17.57 -10.30 5.34
C LYS A 29 17.74 -9.76 3.91
N SER A 30 17.26 -8.56 3.61
CA SER A 30 17.42 -7.96 2.29
C SER A 30 18.87 -7.52 2.02
N ILE A 31 19.57 -7.05 3.05
CA ILE A 31 21.00 -6.69 2.96
C ILE A 31 21.87 -7.93 2.78
N GLU A 32 21.54 -9.02 3.47
CA GLU A 32 22.25 -10.29 3.39
C GLU A 32 21.98 -11.05 2.08
N SER A 33 20.86 -10.74 1.41
CA SER A 33 20.46 -11.40 0.17
C SER A 33 21.24 -10.86 -1.03
N THR A 34 22.31 -11.55 -1.41
CA THR A 34 23.21 -11.16 -2.50
C THR A 34 22.96 -11.88 -3.84
N SER A 35 21.88 -12.66 -3.95
CA SER A 35 21.62 -13.44 -5.16
C SER A 35 21.02 -12.60 -6.29
N TYR A 36 21.88 -12.18 -7.22
CA TYR A 36 21.48 -11.46 -8.44
C TYR A 36 20.46 -12.22 -9.29
N LEU A 37 20.56 -13.54 -9.36
CA LEU A 37 19.61 -14.37 -10.10
C LEU A 37 18.20 -14.32 -9.47
N LYS A 38 18.11 -14.35 -8.15
CA LYS A 38 16.83 -14.19 -7.43
C LYS A 38 16.22 -12.81 -7.68
N TYR A 39 17.03 -11.77 -7.71
CA TYR A 39 16.61 -10.43 -8.04
C TYR A 39 16.02 -10.35 -9.46
N LEU A 40 16.74 -10.87 -10.47
CA LEU A 40 16.26 -10.89 -11.85
C LEU A 40 14.95 -11.69 -12.01
N TRP A 41 14.86 -12.83 -11.33
CA TRP A 41 13.64 -13.63 -11.32
C TRP A 41 12.45 -12.89 -10.68
N SER A 42 12.68 -12.21 -9.57
CA SER A 42 11.65 -11.39 -8.92
C SER A 42 11.19 -10.23 -9.81
N LYS A 43 12.14 -9.55 -10.45
CA LYS A 43 11.86 -8.49 -11.43
C LYS A 43 11.06 -9.00 -12.62
N TYR A 44 11.38 -10.18 -13.14
CA TYR A 44 10.62 -10.82 -14.21
C TYR A 44 9.16 -11.11 -13.78
N LYS A 45 8.96 -11.67 -12.58
CA LYS A 45 7.61 -11.94 -12.04
C LYS A 45 6.78 -10.65 -11.90
N ILE A 46 7.37 -9.59 -11.37
CA ILE A 46 6.72 -8.29 -11.23
C ILE A 46 6.31 -7.74 -12.60
N ASN A 47 7.22 -7.79 -13.57
CA ASN A 47 6.91 -7.33 -14.92
C ASN A 47 5.80 -8.15 -15.57
N LYS A 48 5.82 -9.48 -15.39
CA LYS A 48 4.75 -10.36 -15.90
C LYS A 48 3.40 -10.04 -15.25
N SER A 49 3.37 -9.79 -13.95
CA SER A 49 2.17 -9.36 -13.22
C SER A 49 1.62 -8.06 -13.80
N TYR A 50 2.49 -7.07 -14.02
CA TYR A 50 2.06 -5.82 -14.63
C TYR A 50 1.53 -6.00 -16.05
N GLN A 51 2.18 -6.83 -16.90
CA GLN A 51 1.71 -7.08 -18.26
C GLN A 51 0.29 -7.67 -18.27
N SER A 52 0.01 -8.65 -17.39
CA SER A 52 -1.35 -9.19 -17.27
C SER A 52 -2.38 -8.13 -16.84
N THR A 53 -1.98 -7.21 -15.97
CA THR A 53 -2.82 -6.07 -15.58
C THR A 53 -3.05 -5.11 -16.76
N LYS A 54 -1.99 -4.82 -17.50
CA LYS A 54 -2.04 -3.95 -18.68
C LYS A 54 -2.96 -4.53 -19.77
N GLU A 55 -2.91 -5.84 -20.00
CA GLU A 55 -3.81 -6.54 -20.91
C GLU A 55 -5.29 -6.36 -20.54
N LEU A 56 -5.61 -6.36 -19.22
CA LEU A 56 -6.98 -6.08 -18.74
C LEU A 56 -7.38 -4.63 -18.99
N ILE A 57 -6.48 -3.69 -18.68
CA ILE A 57 -6.70 -2.26 -18.91
C ILE A 57 -7.04 -2.04 -20.40
N ASP A 58 -6.19 -2.54 -21.28
CA ASP A 58 -6.34 -2.34 -22.72
C ASP A 58 -7.56 -3.07 -23.29
N LYS A 59 -7.83 -4.29 -22.81
CA LYS A 59 -8.96 -5.10 -23.29
C LYS A 59 -10.32 -4.48 -22.96
N TYR A 60 -10.43 -3.86 -21.79
CA TYR A 60 -11.70 -3.31 -21.28
C TYR A 60 -11.74 -1.79 -21.31
N ASP A 61 -10.72 -1.14 -21.88
CA ASP A 61 -10.57 0.32 -21.95
C ASP A 61 -10.77 0.98 -20.57
N LEU A 62 -10.02 0.47 -19.58
CA LEU A 62 -10.16 0.91 -18.19
C LEU A 62 -9.27 2.12 -17.91
N ASP A 63 -9.84 3.15 -17.32
CA ASP A 63 -9.07 4.29 -16.79
C ASP A 63 -8.41 3.99 -15.45
N ALA A 64 -9.07 3.20 -14.61
CA ALA A 64 -8.58 2.81 -13.30
C ALA A 64 -9.33 1.61 -12.74
N PHE A 65 -8.75 0.98 -11.73
CA PHE A 65 -9.42 0.02 -10.86
C PHE A 65 -9.88 0.73 -9.59
N ILE A 66 -11.06 0.35 -9.09
CA ILE A 66 -11.59 0.84 -7.82
C ILE A 66 -11.95 -0.34 -6.92
N GLY A 67 -11.68 -0.21 -5.64
CA GLY A 67 -12.02 -1.24 -4.66
C GLY A 67 -11.80 -0.76 -3.23
N LEU A 68 -12.11 -1.60 -2.25
CA LEU A 68 -11.82 -1.28 -0.86
C LEU A 68 -10.31 -1.22 -0.65
N THR A 69 -9.84 -0.20 0.08
CA THR A 69 -8.41 -0.08 0.39
C THR A 69 -7.97 -1.19 1.34
N ARG A 70 -8.73 -1.35 2.42
CA ARG A 70 -8.51 -2.33 3.49
C ARG A 70 -9.79 -2.48 4.31
N GLY A 71 -9.84 -3.49 5.17
CA GLY A 71 -10.85 -3.57 6.23
C GLY A 71 -10.76 -2.38 7.21
N PRO A 72 -11.73 -2.21 8.11
CA PRO A 72 -11.72 -1.13 9.09
C PRO A 72 -10.50 -1.22 10.00
N ALA A 73 -10.11 -0.08 10.57
CA ALA A 73 -9.04 -0.02 11.56
C ALA A 73 -9.36 -0.95 12.76
N TRP A 74 -8.32 -1.47 13.39
CA TRP A 74 -8.42 -2.31 14.59
C TRP A 74 -8.01 -1.54 15.84
N LYS A 75 -8.40 -2.07 17.00
CA LYS A 75 -7.99 -1.51 18.28
C LYS A 75 -6.50 -1.75 18.51
N ILE A 76 -5.82 -0.75 19.04
CA ILE A 76 -4.42 -0.87 19.43
C ILE A 76 -4.30 -1.96 20.51
N ASN A 77 -3.37 -2.88 20.35
CA ASN A 77 -3.00 -3.87 21.34
C ASN A 77 -1.64 -3.50 21.93
N TYR A 78 -1.62 -3.07 23.18
CA TYR A 78 -0.39 -2.61 23.83
C TYR A 78 0.51 -3.77 24.28
N ASP A 79 -0.04 -4.97 24.47
CA ASP A 79 0.71 -6.14 24.97
C ASP A 79 1.37 -6.96 23.85
N GLY A 80 0.81 -6.93 22.65
CA GLY A 80 1.31 -7.74 21.53
C GLY A 80 1.47 -6.99 20.22
N GLY A 81 1.22 -5.68 20.24
CA GLY A 81 1.34 -4.81 19.07
C GLY A 81 0.39 -5.17 17.92
N ASP A 82 0.66 -4.61 16.76
CA ASP A 82 -0.16 -4.79 15.56
C ASP A 82 -0.22 -6.25 15.10
N TYR A 83 0.83 -7.03 15.32
CA TYR A 83 0.85 -8.43 14.94
C TYR A 83 -0.28 -9.24 15.60
N VAL A 84 -0.57 -8.99 16.87
CA VAL A 84 -1.68 -9.65 17.58
C VAL A 84 -3.02 -9.03 17.19
N ALA A 85 -3.08 -7.71 17.04
CA ALA A 85 -4.28 -6.99 16.66
C ALA A 85 -4.80 -7.44 15.26
N ILE A 86 -3.89 -7.60 14.29
CA ILE A 86 -4.21 -7.96 12.90
C ILE A 86 -4.73 -9.40 12.78
N LYS A 87 -4.31 -10.33 13.65
CA LYS A 87 -4.76 -11.75 13.59
C LYS A 87 -6.27 -11.93 13.59
N ASN A 88 -7.00 -10.99 14.15
CA ASN A 88 -8.46 -11.01 14.26
C ASN A 88 -9.16 -10.12 13.23
N THR A 89 -8.42 -9.58 12.26
CA THR A 89 -8.98 -8.74 11.21
C THR A 89 -8.94 -9.46 9.86
N ILE A 90 -9.77 -9.01 8.93
CA ILE A 90 -9.74 -9.52 7.56
C ILE A 90 -8.46 -8.99 6.90
N GLU A 91 -7.51 -9.87 6.60
CA GLU A 91 -6.30 -9.55 5.87
C GLU A 91 -6.61 -9.34 4.39
N PHE A 92 -6.88 -8.08 4.07
CA PHE A 92 -7.14 -7.68 2.70
C PHE A 92 -6.59 -6.26 2.52
N GLY A 93 -5.97 -6.00 1.40
CA GLY A 93 -5.43 -4.67 1.09
C GLY A 93 -4.95 -4.53 -0.36
N ASN A 94 -5.38 -3.47 -1.01
CA ASN A 94 -5.06 -3.21 -2.42
C ASN A 94 -3.69 -2.53 -2.63
N GLY A 95 -3.11 -1.92 -1.58
CA GLY A 95 -1.84 -1.20 -1.69
C GLY A 95 -0.67 -2.06 -2.16
N GLY A 96 -0.60 -3.31 -1.71
CA GLY A 96 0.44 -4.25 -2.14
C GLY A 96 0.39 -4.55 -3.64
N TYR A 97 -0.79 -4.68 -4.21
CA TYR A 97 -0.97 -4.90 -5.63
C TYR A 97 -0.42 -3.74 -6.47
N ALA A 98 -0.82 -2.51 -6.13
CA ALA A 98 -0.34 -1.31 -6.82
C ALA A 98 1.17 -1.14 -6.68
N ALA A 99 1.71 -1.28 -5.46
CA ALA A 99 3.13 -1.13 -5.18
C ALA A 99 3.99 -2.15 -5.95
N HIS A 100 3.61 -3.43 -5.98
CA HIS A 100 4.35 -4.45 -6.72
C HIS A 100 4.35 -4.21 -8.22
N ASN A 101 3.26 -3.70 -8.76
CA ASN A 101 3.15 -3.43 -10.20
C ASN A 101 3.69 -2.04 -10.60
N GLY A 102 4.12 -1.21 -9.63
CA GLY A 102 4.59 0.16 -9.87
C GLY A 102 3.49 1.05 -10.44
N MET A 103 2.27 0.85 -9.97
CA MET A 103 1.07 1.60 -10.39
C MET A 103 0.74 2.67 -9.35
N PRO A 104 0.30 3.86 -9.78
CA PRO A 104 -0.16 4.89 -8.86
C PRO A 104 -1.42 4.43 -8.13
N HIS A 105 -1.48 4.75 -6.84
CA HIS A 105 -2.56 4.36 -5.95
C HIS A 105 -2.92 5.52 -5.03
N ILE A 106 -4.19 5.87 -4.99
CA ILE A 106 -4.73 6.85 -4.06
C ILE A 106 -5.85 6.22 -3.24
N THR A 107 -5.89 6.54 -1.95
CA THR A 107 -6.95 6.14 -1.04
C THR A 107 -7.73 7.37 -0.58
N ILE A 108 -9.04 7.27 -0.63
CA ILE A 108 -9.93 8.28 -0.06
C ILE A 108 -10.83 7.65 1.00
N PRO A 109 -11.14 8.33 2.13
CA PRO A 109 -12.12 7.86 3.09
C PRO A 109 -13.50 7.88 2.43
N TYR A 110 -14.25 6.78 2.53
CA TYR A 110 -15.52 6.69 1.82
C TYR A 110 -16.71 6.36 2.72
N PHE A 111 -16.59 5.44 3.65
CA PHE A 111 -17.64 5.07 4.60
C PHE A 111 -17.06 4.71 5.96
N GLU A 112 -17.92 4.42 6.93
CA GLU A 112 -17.53 4.03 8.28
C GLU A 112 -18.17 2.70 8.66
N ILE A 113 -17.40 1.89 9.37
CA ILE A 113 -17.88 0.66 10.03
C ILE A 113 -17.58 0.79 11.52
N ASN A 114 -18.62 0.80 12.35
CA ASN A 114 -18.48 0.97 13.80
C ASN A 114 -17.69 2.23 14.18
N LYS A 115 -17.90 3.34 13.48
CA LYS A 115 -17.17 4.62 13.62
C LYS A 115 -15.70 4.58 13.20
N PHE A 116 -15.23 3.50 12.58
CA PHE A 116 -13.90 3.45 11.99
C PHE A 116 -14.00 3.73 10.49
N PRO A 117 -13.19 4.66 9.98
CA PRO A 117 -13.22 4.98 8.56
C PRO A 117 -12.70 3.81 7.72
N VAL A 118 -13.35 3.57 6.60
CA VAL A 118 -12.92 2.62 5.58
C VAL A 118 -12.72 3.37 4.27
N GLY A 119 -11.56 3.17 3.68
CA GLY A 119 -11.18 3.83 2.43
C GLY A 119 -11.53 3.00 1.20
N ILE A 120 -11.71 3.70 0.10
CA ILE A 120 -11.64 3.12 -1.22
C ILE A 120 -10.32 3.49 -1.90
N SER A 121 -9.79 2.55 -2.63
CA SER A 121 -8.59 2.68 -3.45
C SER A 121 -8.95 2.93 -4.90
N ILE A 122 -8.25 3.86 -5.52
CA ILE A 122 -8.24 4.06 -6.96
C ILE A 122 -6.82 3.78 -7.44
N ILE A 123 -6.67 2.83 -8.36
CA ILE A 123 -5.39 2.38 -8.88
C ILE A 123 -5.41 2.59 -10.40
N GLY A 124 -4.53 3.44 -10.90
CA GLY A 124 -4.39 3.73 -12.32
C GLY A 124 -3.26 2.95 -12.97
N ASP A 125 -3.17 3.01 -14.31
CA ASP A 125 -2.00 2.52 -15.01
C ASP A 125 -0.74 3.32 -14.64
N ARG A 126 0.43 2.81 -14.95
CA ARG A 126 1.70 3.52 -14.69
C ARG A 126 1.68 4.92 -15.29
N TRP A 127 2.14 5.91 -14.52
CA TRP A 127 2.25 7.31 -14.92
C TRP A 127 0.91 8.06 -15.10
N THR A 128 -0.20 7.49 -14.63
CA THR A 128 -1.53 8.13 -14.66
C THR A 128 -1.89 8.84 -13.35
N ASP A 129 -0.91 9.23 -12.54
CA ASP A 129 -1.11 9.85 -11.21
C ASP A 129 -2.09 11.03 -11.27
N LYS A 130 -1.94 11.90 -12.26
CA LYS A 130 -2.82 13.07 -12.45
C LYS A 130 -4.28 12.66 -12.69
N VAL A 131 -4.50 11.57 -13.42
CA VAL A 131 -5.84 11.08 -13.77
C VAL A 131 -6.53 10.56 -12.51
N ILE A 132 -5.86 9.69 -11.75
CA ILE A 132 -6.47 9.12 -10.53
C ILE A 132 -6.69 10.16 -9.42
N ILE A 133 -5.86 11.20 -9.33
CA ILE A 133 -6.10 12.35 -8.44
C ILE A 133 -7.38 13.08 -8.86
N GLY A 134 -7.61 13.26 -10.16
CA GLY A 134 -8.84 13.85 -10.68
C GLY A 134 -10.07 13.04 -10.29
N TYR A 135 -10.04 11.72 -10.45
CA TYR A 135 -11.15 10.84 -10.05
C TYR A 135 -11.36 10.85 -8.54
N ALA A 136 -10.30 10.78 -7.74
CA ALA A 136 -10.40 10.87 -6.28
C ALA A 136 -11.10 12.17 -5.84
N SER A 137 -10.66 13.30 -6.39
CA SER A 137 -11.26 14.61 -6.09
C SER A 137 -12.74 14.68 -6.49
N ALA A 138 -13.12 14.10 -7.62
CA ALA A 138 -14.52 14.07 -8.06
C ALA A 138 -15.40 13.24 -7.11
N ILE A 139 -14.91 12.08 -6.68
CA ILE A 139 -15.63 11.19 -5.74
C ILE A 139 -15.76 11.86 -4.37
N GLU A 140 -14.69 12.47 -3.83
CA GLU A 140 -14.77 13.20 -2.56
C GLU A 140 -15.79 14.33 -2.59
N LYS A 141 -15.80 15.14 -3.66
CA LYS A 141 -16.77 16.22 -3.82
C LYS A 141 -18.21 15.72 -3.92
N SER A 142 -18.46 14.62 -4.63
CA SER A 142 -19.78 14.03 -4.73
C SER A 142 -20.30 13.52 -3.39
N ARG A 143 -19.43 12.91 -2.59
CA ARG A 143 -19.73 12.45 -1.24
C ARG A 143 -20.08 13.62 -0.32
N TYR A 144 -19.28 14.67 -0.30
CA TYR A 144 -19.52 15.85 0.52
C TYR A 144 -20.90 16.47 0.25
N ASN A 145 -21.32 16.48 -1.02
CA ASN A 145 -22.65 16.99 -1.40
C ASN A 145 -23.80 16.09 -0.93
N LEU A 146 -23.58 14.78 -0.76
CA LEU A 146 -24.58 13.85 -0.22
C LEU A 146 -24.73 13.98 1.30
N ASP A 147 -23.63 14.24 2.02
CA ASP A 147 -23.63 14.39 3.47
C ASP A 147 -24.23 15.74 3.94
N THR A 148 -24.43 16.69 3.00
CA THR A 148 -24.99 18.04 3.28
C THR A 148 -26.46 18.22 2.87
N GLN A 149 -27.12 17.18 2.36
CA GLN A 149 -28.56 17.13 2.07
C GLN A 149 -29.31 16.37 3.17
#